data_e2c5c3c7a094f0456c230dfb7c873a3f
#
_entry.id   e2c5c3c7a094f0456c230dfb7c873a3f
#
_cell.length_a   1.000
_cell.length_b   1.000
_cell.length_c   1.000
_cell.angle_alpha   90.00
_cell.angle_beta   90.00
_cell.angle_gamma   90.00
#
_symmetry.space_group_name_H-M   'P 1'
#
loop_
_entity.id
_entity.type
_entity.pdbx_description
1 polymer ?
#
loop_
_entity_poly.entity_id
_entity_poly.type
_entity_poly.pdbx_seq_one_letter_code
_entity_poly.pdbx_strand_id
1 'polypeptide(L)'
;MRNPLSALLAFLLAAFSPLSAQDGFKPLFDGKTLAGWDGNPELWSVEDGAITGKTKGPDHLAYNQFLVWNGVVKNFELRAKVKCSASNSGIQYRSKALPEVGKWVVGGYQCDIHANPPYNGMVYDERGRGILVQNGQSVIIDDKAAKWLSAEHDPVKVDFTEWHEYVIIAQGNRLIHKVDGKVTIELVDHDAKDRELEGLLAFQVHKGPAMIVQIKDVMLKELPESPLVTLDKSPIPSDAQRIVAPAPGKKAPAKNAPKAAPAPGKAKAKAKAPAKKAPAGDTGKEIGENKATPVSRIKAPAGFQVELLYSVPGAEKGSWVALCVDDKGRIYASDQYGDLYRFPAPAAGQTLKAADIKKMPVNIRAINGMTWAFGALYAGVNDYEKKIPSGFYRLSDSDGDDQLDKVELLRDIQSGGDHGVHKVVVTPDQQGFYLISGNNAVKTETPATSPVAPLWGDDHL
;
A
#
# COMPACT_ATOMS: atom_id res chain seq x y z
N MET A 1 59.09 39.76 -43.81
CA MET A 1 57.73 40.29 -43.89
C MET A 1 56.81 39.12 -43.72
N ARG A 2 56.28 38.93 -42.53
CA ARG A 2 55.46 37.76 -42.16
C ARG A 2 54.07 38.27 -41.78
N ASN A 3 53.07 37.79 -42.44
CA ASN A 3 51.67 38.02 -42.11
C ASN A 3 51.27 37.14 -40.92
N PRO A 4 50.46 37.63 -39.98
CA PRO A 4 49.86 36.78 -38.96
C PRO A 4 48.51 36.26 -39.45
N LEU A 5 48.32 34.92 -39.38
CA LEU A 5 47.06 34.25 -39.57
C LEU A 5 46.14 34.59 -38.38
N SER A 6 44.98 35.18 -38.67
CA SER A 6 43.89 35.30 -37.73
C SER A 6 43.11 33.99 -37.68
N ALA A 7 43.14 33.26 -36.57
CA ALA A 7 42.31 32.10 -36.31
C ALA A 7 40.89 32.55 -35.93
N LEU A 8 39.94 32.31 -36.81
CA LEU A 8 38.51 32.51 -36.58
C LEU A 8 37.97 31.33 -35.79
N LEU A 9 37.68 31.51 -34.49
CA LEU A 9 37.09 30.53 -33.65
C LEU A 9 35.56 30.55 -33.89
N ALA A 10 35.07 29.59 -34.70
CA ALA A 10 33.63 29.40 -34.92
C ALA A 10 33.03 28.73 -33.71
N PHE A 11 32.27 29.45 -32.88
CA PHE A 11 31.37 28.88 -31.88
C PHE A 11 30.20 28.22 -32.62
N LEU A 12 30.19 26.88 -32.64
CA LEU A 12 28.99 26.13 -32.99
C LEU A 12 27.99 26.29 -31.83
N LEU A 13 27.06 27.24 -31.97
CA LEU A 13 25.81 27.20 -31.21
C LEU A 13 25.03 25.98 -31.70
N ALA A 14 25.05 24.89 -30.94
CA ALA A 14 24.09 23.81 -31.07
C ALA A 14 22.71 24.43 -30.78
N ALA A 15 21.98 24.79 -31.83
CA ALA A 15 20.57 25.14 -31.75
C ALA A 15 19.84 23.90 -31.28
N PHE A 16 19.49 23.85 -29.99
CA PHE A 16 18.42 22.98 -29.52
C PHE A 16 17.15 23.39 -30.22
N SER A 17 16.82 22.74 -31.32
CA SER A 17 15.51 22.85 -31.93
C SER A 17 14.50 22.41 -30.88
N PRO A 18 13.47 23.23 -30.54
CA PRO A 18 12.37 22.73 -29.73
C PRO A 18 11.79 21.54 -30.49
N LEU A 19 11.51 20.45 -29.75
CA LEU A 19 10.80 19.29 -30.28
C LEU A 19 9.48 19.82 -30.84
N SER A 20 9.49 20.05 -32.16
CA SER A 20 8.38 20.65 -32.90
C SER A 20 7.16 19.75 -32.71
N ALA A 21 5.99 20.33 -32.65
CA ALA A 21 4.68 19.68 -32.62
C ALA A 21 4.52 18.67 -33.76
N GLN A 22 5.26 17.57 -33.73
CA GLN A 22 5.14 16.45 -34.66
C GLN A 22 3.91 15.65 -34.22
N ASP A 23 3.00 15.46 -35.15
CA ASP A 23 1.83 14.57 -35.04
C ASP A 23 0.74 14.98 -34.04
N GLY A 24 0.53 16.27 -33.77
CA GLY A 24 -0.59 16.75 -32.95
C GLY A 24 -0.36 16.67 -31.44
N PHE A 25 0.87 16.42 -30.96
CA PHE A 25 1.23 16.54 -29.57
C PHE A 25 1.48 17.99 -29.15
N LYS A 26 1.01 18.35 -27.94
CA LYS A 26 1.30 19.63 -27.30
C LYS A 26 2.06 19.39 -25.99
N PRO A 27 3.09 20.20 -25.68
CA PRO A 27 3.77 20.09 -24.38
C PRO A 27 2.87 20.63 -23.26
N LEU A 28 2.82 19.91 -22.13
CA LEU A 28 2.14 20.35 -20.90
C LEU A 28 3.11 20.93 -19.87
N PHE A 29 4.41 20.85 -20.13
CA PHE A 29 5.46 21.36 -19.26
C PHE A 29 6.54 22.04 -20.10
N ASP A 30 6.96 23.22 -19.69
CA ASP A 30 7.91 24.08 -20.41
C ASP A 30 9.39 23.80 -20.05
N GLY A 31 9.63 22.86 -19.13
CA GLY A 31 10.97 22.55 -18.61
C GLY A 31 11.50 23.57 -17.59
N LYS A 32 10.74 24.58 -17.21
CA LYS A 32 11.21 25.71 -16.39
C LYS A 32 10.30 26.07 -15.24
N THR A 33 8.99 26.00 -15.43
CA THR A 33 8.00 26.48 -14.46
C THR A 33 6.87 25.46 -14.26
N LEU A 34 6.18 25.54 -13.14
CA LEU A 34 4.94 24.79 -12.91
C LEU A 34 3.70 25.54 -13.41
N ALA A 35 3.85 26.47 -14.36
CA ALA A 35 2.72 27.18 -14.95
C ALA A 35 1.73 26.18 -15.58
N GLY A 36 0.44 26.32 -15.23
CA GLY A 36 -0.60 25.38 -15.66
C GLY A 36 -0.75 24.13 -14.77
N TRP A 37 -0.03 24.08 -13.64
CA TRP A 37 -0.11 23.01 -12.65
C TRP A 37 -0.41 23.58 -11.26
N ASP A 38 -1.24 22.90 -10.47
CA ASP A 38 -1.55 23.24 -9.09
C ASP A 38 -1.17 22.07 -8.16
N GLY A 39 -0.36 22.34 -7.15
CA GLY A 39 0.12 21.37 -6.18
C GLY A 39 0.72 22.06 -4.96
N ASN A 40 0.99 21.29 -3.93
CA ASN A 40 1.62 21.81 -2.72
C ASN A 40 3.05 22.31 -3.02
N PRO A 41 3.35 23.61 -2.88
CA PRO A 41 4.66 24.17 -3.21
C PRO A 41 5.78 23.67 -2.28
N GLU A 42 5.47 23.09 -1.14
CA GLU A 42 6.46 22.44 -0.27
C GLU A 42 6.91 21.07 -0.81
N LEU A 43 6.14 20.47 -1.70
CA LEU A 43 6.40 19.14 -2.25
C LEU A 43 6.89 19.19 -3.71
N TRP A 44 6.46 20.19 -4.49
CA TRP A 44 6.66 20.26 -5.92
C TRP A 44 7.50 21.45 -6.33
N SER A 45 8.51 21.21 -7.15
CA SER A 45 9.43 22.20 -7.71
C SER A 45 9.82 21.82 -9.15
N VAL A 46 10.60 22.67 -9.79
CA VAL A 46 11.30 22.32 -11.04
C VAL A 46 12.79 22.24 -10.73
N GLU A 47 13.40 21.10 -11.03
CA GLU A 47 14.82 20.86 -10.83
C GLU A 47 15.39 20.16 -12.06
N ASP A 48 16.54 20.63 -12.57
CA ASP A 48 17.23 20.08 -13.74
C ASP A 48 16.31 19.88 -14.98
N GLY A 49 15.38 20.83 -15.19
CA GLY A 49 14.44 20.76 -16.31
C GLY A 49 13.32 19.72 -16.15
N ALA A 50 13.08 19.22 -14.95
CA ALA A 50 12.04 18.25 -14.64
C ALA A 50 11.13 18.75 -13.51
N ILE A 51 9.83 18.47 -13.62
CA ILE A 51 8.90 18.52 -12.50
C ILE A 51 9.43 17.55 -11.44
N THR A 52 9.65 18.03 -10.22
CA THR A 52 10.23 17.23 -9.14
C THR A 52 9.33 17.25 -7.92
N GLY A 53 8.84 16.08 -7.54
CA GLY A 53 8.08 15.85 -6.32
C GLY A 53 8.91 15.17 -5.25
N LYS A 54 8.87 15.67 -4.00
CA LYS A 54 9.70 15.17 -2.88
C LYS A 54 8.90 14.97 -1.62
N THR A 55 9.18 13.86 -0.92
CA THR A 55 8.73 13.64 0.46
C THR A 55 9.89 13.33 1.40
N LYS A 56 9.72 13.61 2.70
CA LYS A 56 10.79 13.45 3.71
C LYS A 56 10.70 12.15 4.51
N GLY A 57 9.66 11.34 4.29
CA GLY A 57 9.48 10.08 5.01
C GLY A 57 8.03 9.82 5.44
N PRO A 58 7.79 8.76 6.24
CA PRO A 58 6.45 8.23 6.48
C PRO A 58 5.50 9.22 7.16
N ASP A 59 6.01 10.12 7.98
CA ASP A 59 5.18 11.09 8.72
C ASP A 59 5.04 12.44 8.00
N HIS A 60 5.59 12.57 6.79
CA HIS A 60 5.56 13.83 6.05
C HIS A 60 4.18 14.12 5.44
N LEU A 61 3.48 13.09 4.99
CA LEU A 61 2.16 13.20 4.38
C LEU A 61 1.11 12.41 5.19
N ALA A 62 -0.04 13.01 5.43
CA ALA A 62 -1.19 12.30 5.99
C ALA A 62 -1.82 11.35 4.96
N TYR A 63 -1.76 11.71 3.68
CA TYR A 63 -2.30 11.00 2.52
C TYR A 63 -1.47 11.33 1.27
N ASN A 64 -1.67 10.57 0.18
CA ASN A 64 -1.07 10.89 -1.12
C ASN A 64 -1.48 12.29 -1.58
N GLN A 65 -0.52 13.06 -2.12
CA GLN A 65 -0.77 14.37 -2.69
C GLN A 65 -0.35 14.42 -4.14
N PHE A 66 -0.96 15.35 -4.88
CA PHE A 66 -0.83 15.38 -6.32
C PHE A 66 -0.47 16.79 -6.83
N LEU A 67 0.27 16.82 -7.94
CA LEU A 67 0.42 17.98 -8.78
C LEU A 67 -0.59 17.86 -9.92
N VAL A 68 -1.62 18.69 -9.91
CA VAL A 68 -2.78 18.60 -10.81
C VAL A 68 -2.59 19.56 -11.97
N TRP A 69 -2.72 19.07 -13.21
CA TRP A 69 -2.78 19.91 -14.39
C TRP A 69 -4.12 20.64 -14.49
N ASN A 70 -4.10 21.94 -14.85
CA ASN A 70 -5.28 22.82 -14.90
C ASN A 70 -6.22 22.55 -16.11
N GLY A 71 -6.03 21.42 -16.80
CA GLY A 71 -6.87 20.98 -17.89
C GLY A 71 -7.65 19.72 -17.58
N VAL A 72 -8.46 19.29 -18.55
CA VAL A 72 -9.23 18.05 -18.50
C VAL A 72 -8.78 17.16 -19.66
N VAL A 73 -8.66 15.85 -19.41
CA VAL A 73 -8.36 14.84 -20.43
C VAL A 73 -9.56 13.94 -20.64
N LYS A 74 -9.87 13.63 -21.89
CA LYS A 74 -10.99 12.73 -22.27
C LYS A 74 -10.47 11.56 -23.11
N ASN A 75 -10.35 11.74 -24.43
CA ASN A 75 -9.69 10.82 -25.34
C ASN A 75 -8.31 11.38 -25.65
N PHE A 76 -7.26 10.67 -25.27
CA PHE A 76 -5.91 11.23 -25.38
C PHE A 76 -4.84 10.15 -25.46
N GLU A 77 -3.67 10.57 -25.94
CA GLU A 77 -2.39 9.90 -25.73
C GLU A 77 -1.49 10.87 -24.95
N LEU A 78 -1.03 10.41 -23.76
CA LEU A 78 -0.03 11.10 -22.94
C LEU A 78 1.29 10.37 -23.07
N ARG A 79 2.38 11.13 -23.23
CA ARG A 79 3.76 10.63 -23.11
C ARG A 79 4.48 11.45 -22.06
N ALA A 80 5.22 10.79 -21.18
CA ALA A 80 6.05 11.46 -20.20
C ALA A 80 7.26 10.59 -19.85
N LYS A 81 8.42 11.22 -19.68
CA LYS A 81 9.57 10.53 -19.10
C LYS A 81 9.54 10.69 -17.60
N VAL A 82 9.67 9.57 -16.89
CA VAL A 82 9.59 9.51 -15.44
C VAL A 82 10.73 8.68 -14.88
N LYS A 83 11.24 9.10 -13.72
CA LYS A 83 12.06 8.27 -12.82
C LYS A 83 11.66 8.52 -11.38
N CYS A 84 11.85 7.52 -10.52
CA CYS A 84 11.51 7.58 -9.11
C CYS A 84 12.59 6.92 -8.25
N SER A 85 12.99 7.54 -7.14
CA SER A 85 14.11 7.04 -6.33
C SER A 85 13.73 5.95 -5.35
N ALA A 86 12.48 5.93 -4.88
CA ALA A 86 12.00 5.00 -3.86
C ALA A 86 10.47 4.99 -3.79
N SER A 87 9.92 3.96 -3.12
CA SER A 87 8.48 3.79 -2.92
C SER A 87 7.73 3.56 -4.25
N ASN A 88 6.68 4.32 -4.47
CA ASN A 88 5.94 4.36 -5.71
C ASN A 88 5.48 5.79 -6.00
N SER A 89 5.00 6.00 -7.20
CA SER A 89 4.35 7.21 -7.69
C SER A 89 3.28 6.80 -8.71
N GLY A 90 2.66 7.76 -9.37
CA GLY A 90 1.68 7.46 -10.40
C GLY A 90 1.31 8.66 -11.24
N ILE A 91 0.78 8.37 -12.41
CA ILE A 91 0.18 9.34 -13.31
C ILE A 91 -1.34 9.11 -13.26
N GLN A 92 -2.04 10.01 -12.59
CA GLN A 92 -3.49 10.02 -12.51
C GLN A 92 -4.08 10.60 -13.81
N TYR A 93 -5.17 10.04 -14.30
CA TYR A 93 -5.88 10.55 -15.47
C TYR A 93 -7.37 10.24 -15.37
N ARG A 94 -8.19 11.07 -16.01
CA ARG A 94 -9.65 11.02 -15.91
C ARG A 94 -10.11 10.96 -14.44
N SER A 95 -9.40 11.67 -13.58
CA SER A 95 -9.60 11.63 -12.13
C SER A 95 -10.48 12.77 -11.65
N LYS A 96 -10.99 12.66 -10.44
CA LYS A 96 -11.81 13.66 -9.74
C LYS A 96 -11.05 14.27 -8.59
N ALA A 97 -11.24 15.54 -8.33
CA ALA A 97 -10.75 16.17 -7.10
C ALA A 97 -11.56 15.66 -5.89
N LEU A 98 -10.88 15.43 -4.78
CA LEU A 98 -11.47 14.95 -3.52
C LEU A 98 -11.16 15.95 -2.39
N PRO A 99 -11.76 17.16 -2.43
CA PRO A 99 -11.45 18.22 -1.47
C PRO A 99 -11.86 17.88 -0.03
N GLU A 100 -12.79 16.96 0.16
CA GLU A 100 -13.21 16.42 1.47
C GLU A 100 -12.11 15.60 2.14
N VAL A 101 -11.20 15.00 1.35
CA VAL A 101 -10.02 14.30 1.86
C VAL A 101 -8.88 15.27 2.13
N GLY A 102 -8.67 16.21 1.20
CA GLY A 102 -7.66 17.24 1.32
C GLY A 102 -7.44 18.01 0.02
N LYS A 103 -6.85 19.19 0.17
CA LYS A 103 -6.39 19.96 -0.97
C LYS A 103 -5.35 19.14 -1.74
N TRP A 104 -5.41 19.17 -3.07
CA TRP A 104 -4.55 18.40 -3.97
C TRP A 104 -4.64 16.88 -3.82
N VAL A 105 -5.81 16.37 -3.42
CA VAL A 105 -6.13 14.94 -3.48
C VAL A 105 -7.05 14.68 -4.65
N VAL A 106 -6.73 13.64 -5.42
CA VAL A 106 -7.56 13.18 -6.54
C VAL A 106 -7.76 11.67 -6.43
N GLY A 107 -8.83 11.17 -7.06
CA GLY A 107 -9.13 9.75 -7.17
C GLY A 107 -9.58 9.42 -8.59
N GLY A 108 -9.37 8.19 -9.02
CA GLY A 108 -9.66 7.69 -10.36
C GLY A 108 -8.51 6.84 -10.93
N TYR A 109 -8.45 6.70 -12.25
CA TYR A 109 -7.44 5.86 -12.89
C TYR A 109 -6.03 6.40 -12.69
N GLN A 110 -5.11 5.51 -12.34
CA GLN A 110 -3.68 5.78 -12.19
C GLN A 110 -2.84 4.78 -12.97
N CYS A 111 -1.89 5.26 -13.73
CA CYS A 111 -0.78 4.46 -14.23
C CYS A 111 0.32 4.48 -13.16
N ASP A 112 0.53 3.35 -12.49
CA ASP A 112 1.49 3.24 -11.41
C ASP A 112 2.94 3.27 -11.90
N ILE A 113 3.79 3.91 -11.10
CA ILE A 113 5.26 3.91 -11.23
C ILE A 113 5.78 3.19 -10.01
N HIS A 114 6.25 1.96 -10.16
CA HIS A 114 6.55 1.09 -9.04
C HIS A 114 7.78 0.21 -9.27
N ALA A 115 8.56 -0.04 -8.20
CA ALA A 115 9.76 -0.89 -8.28
C ALA A 115 9.45 -2.36 -8.60
N ASN A 116 8.28 -2.87 -8.15
CA ASN A 116 7.89 -4.26 -8.38
C ASN A 116 7.18 -4.40 -9.73
N PRO A 117 7.65 -5.32 -10.60
CA PRO A 117 7.14 -5.45 -11.95
C PRO A 117 5.61 -5.59 -12.10
N PRO A 118 4.90 -6.37 -11.26
CA PRO A 118 3.44 -6.51 -11.41
C PRO A 118 2.67 -5.20 -11.26
N TYR A 119 3.23 -4.23 -10.57
CA TYR A 119 2.59 -2.95 -10.29
C TYR A 119 3.06 -1.82 -11.21
N ASN A 120 4.26 -1.92 -11.81
CA ASN A 120 4.76 -0.87 -12.68
C ASN A 120 3.99 -0.80 -13.99
N GLY A 121 3.38 0.34 -14.29
CA GLY A 121 2.54 0.51 -15.49
C GLY A 121 1.16 -0.16 -15.40
N MET A 122 0.73 -0.64 -14.23
CA MET A 122 -0.62 -1.17 -14.00
C MET A 122 -1.68 -0.05 -14.04
N VAL A 123 -2.97 -0.41 -14.07
CA VAL A 123 -4.05 0.53 -13.73
C VAL A 123 -4.51 0.27 -12.31
N TYR A 124 -4.33 1.28 -11.48
CA TYR A 124 -4.91 1.38 -10.15
C TYR A 124 -6.01 2.43 -10.17
N ASP A 125 -7.15 2.14 -9.55
CA ASP A 125 -8.23 3.11 -9.37
C ASP A 125 -8.11 3.68 -7.95
N GLU A 126 -7.42 4.82 -7.86
CA GLU A 126 -7.09 5.50 -6.59
C GLU A 126 -8.36 5.92 -5.88
N ARG A 127 -8.55 5.46 -4.65
CA ARG A 127 -9.74 5.67 -3.83
C ARG A 127 -11.05 5.20 -4.46
N GLY A 128 -10.94 4.26 -5.38
CA GLY A 128 -12.05 3.61 -6.08
C GLY A 128 -11.94 2.08 -5.97
N ARG A 129 -11.92 1.41 -7.12
CA ARG A 129 -11.96 -0.06 -7.23
C ARG A 129 -10.62 -0.76 -6.99
N GLY A 130 -9.52 -0.02 -6.67
CA GLY A 130 -8.18 -0.56 -6.45
C GLY A 130 -7.51 -1.09 -7.73
N ILE A 131 -6.76 -2.19 -7.65
CA ILE A 131 -6.08 -2.78 -8.81
C ILE A 131 -7.11 -3.26 -9.84
N LEU A 132 -7.11 -2.67 -11.03
CA LEU A 132 -7.97 -3.07 -12.14
C LEU A 132 -7.29 -4.08 -13.05
N VAL A 133 -6.03 -3.84 -13.40
CA VAL A 133 -5.22 -4.70 -14.26
C VAL A 133 -3.75 -4.54 -13.92
N GLN A 134 -3.01 -5.63 -13.80
CA GLN A 134 -1.58 -5.63 -13.50
C GLN A 134 -0.73 -5.63 -14.77
N ASN A 135 0.53 -5.20 -14.66
CA ASN A 135 1.50 -5.25 -15.74
C ASN A 135 1.66 -6.70 -16.24
N GLY A 136 1.52 -6.88 -17.54
CA GLY A 136 1.52 -8.17 -18.21
C GLY A 136 0.12 -8.72 -18.48
N GLN A 137 -0.94 -7.93 -18.24
CA GLN A 137 -2.31 -8.42 -18.38
C GLN A 137 -3.15 -7.58 -19.34
N SER A 138 -4.08 -8.25 -20.02
CA SER A 138 -5.22 -7.64 -20.69
C SER A 138 -6.50 -8.05 -19.95
N VAL A 139 -7.31 -7.08 -19.54
CA VAL A 139 -8.50 -7.30 -18.71
C VAL A 139 -9.72 -6.65 -19.34
N ILE A 140 -10.85 -7.32 -19.24
CA ILE A 140 -12.18 -6.78 -19.53
C ILE A 140 -12.94 -6.70 -18.20
N ILE A 141 -13.43 -5.52 -17.84
CA ILE A 141 -14.39 -5.34 -16.75
C ILE A 141 -15.77 -5.35 -17.40
N ASP A 142 -16.64 -6.26 -16.99
CA ASP A 142 -17.99 -6.36 -17.55
C ASP A 142 -18.97 -5.32 -16.97
N ASP A 143 -20.21 -5.34 -17.42
CA ASP A 143 -21.27 -4.43 -16.99
C ASP A 143 -21.75 -4.68 -15.53
N LYS A 144 -21.23 -5.71 -14.89
CA LYS A 144 -21.45 -6.07 -13.48
C LYS A 144 -20.20 -5.88 -12.63
N ALA A 145 -19.23 -5.13 -13.13
CA ALA A 145 -17.94 -4.87 -12.49
C ALA A 145 -17.08 -6.14 -12.25
N ALA A 146 -17.38 -7.28 -12.86
CA ALA A 146 -16.53 -8.45 -12.78
C ALA A 146 -15.35 -8.31 -13.74
N LYS A 147 -14.15 -8.69 -13.26
CA LYS A 147 -12.89 -8.57 -13.99
C LYS A 147 -12.56 -9.90 -14.68
N TRP A 148 -12.25 -9.86 -15.97
CA TRP A 148 -11.95 -11.02 -16.79
C TRP A 148 -10.57 -10.86 -17.42
N LEU A 149 -9.65 -11.75 -17.07
CA LEU A 149 -8.33 -11.84 -17.68
C LEU A 149 -8.50 -12.42 -19.09
N SER A 150 -8.29 -11.62 -20.11
CA SER A 150 -8.46 -11.99 -21.51
C SER A 150 -7.17 -12.39 -22.20
N ALA A 151 -6.02 -11.89 -21.71
CA ALA A 151 -4.69 -12.29 -22.16
C ALA A 151 -3.62 -11.97 -21.10
N GLU A 152 -2.47 -12.68 -21.18
CA GLU A 152 -1.28 -12.43 -20.38
C GLU A 152 -0.03 -12.39 -21.27
N HIS A 153 0.94 -11.59 -20.87
CA HIS A 153 2.28 -11.56 -21.41
C HIS A 153 3.29 -11.35 -20.30
N ASP A 154 4.58 -11.50 -20.58
CA ASP A 154 5.61 -11.23 -19.59
C ASP A 154 5.56 -9.78 -19.13
N PRO A 155 5.56 -9.51 -17.81
CA PRO A 155 5.58 -8.14 -17.29
C PRO A 155 6.80 -7.37 -17.76
N VAL A 156 6.60 -6.14 -18.17
CA VAL A 156 7.67 -5.21 -18.54
C VAL A 156 8.43 -4.83 -17.27
N LYS A 157 9.74 -5.10 -17.26
CA LYS A 157 10.63 -4.82 -16.13
C LYS A 157 11.58 -3.69 -16.51
N VAL A 158 11.66 -2.69 -15.65
CA VAL A 158 12.58 -1.56 -15.79
C VAL A 158 13.19 -1.21 -14.44
N ASP A 159 14.33 -0.55 -14.46
CA ASP A 159 14.87 0.11 -13.28
C ASP A 159 14.21 1.49 -13.15
N PHE A 160 13.15 1.59 -12.36
CA PHE A 160 12.37 2.82 -12.23
C PHE A 160 13.16 4.00 -11.63
N THR A 161 14.39 3.78 -11.18
CA THR A 161 15.31 4.85 -10.78
C THR A 161 15.98 5.56 -11.97
N GLU A 162 15.89 4.98 -13.15
CA GLU A 162 16.33 5.56 -14.42
C GLU A 162 15.16 6.18 -15.18
N TRP A 163 15.46 6.95 -16.24
CA TRP A 163 14.45 7.59 -17.07
C TRP A 163 13.79 6.60 -18.02
N HIS A 164 12.46 6.42 -17.86
CA HIS A 164 11.63 5.61 -18.74
C HIS A 164 10.48 6.42 -19.34
N GLU A 165 10.11 6.13 -20.57
CA GLU A 165 8.94 6.73 -21.21
C GLU A 165 7.68 5.95 -20.83
N TYR A 166 6.74 6.63 -20.18
CA TYR A 166 5.41 6.12 -19.88
C TYR A 166 4.44 6.71 -20.92
N VAL A 167 3.65 5.83 -21.54
CA VAL A 167 2.62 6.22 -22.50
C VAL A 167 1.27 5.73 -22.01
N ILE A 168 0.30 6.64 -21.94
CA ILE A 168 -1.08 6.34 -21.57
C ILE A 168 -1.96 6.69 -22.76
N ILE A 169 -2.72 5.72 -23.26
CA ILE A 169 -3.72 5.91 -24.30
C ILE A 169 -5.08 5.60 -23.69
N ALA A 170 -5.98 6.60 -23.68
CA ALA A 170 -7.34 6.45 -23.22
C ALA A 170 -8.29 6.88 -24.33
N GLN A 171 -9.10 5.97 -24.85
CA GLN A 171 -10.05 6.24 -25.92
C GLN A 171 -11.37 5.51 -25.67
N GLY A 172 -12.45 6.27 -25.49
CA GLY A 172 -13.70 5.70 -24.98
C GLY A 172 -13.45 5.00 -23.64
N ASN A 173 -13.88 3.74 -23.53
CA ASN A 173 -13.68 2.89 -22.37
C ASN A 173 -12.48 1.91 -22.50
N ARG A 174 -11.58 2.16 -23.47
CA ARG A 174 -10.35 1.39 -23.64
C ARG A 174 -9.15 2.18 -23.14
N LEU A 175 -8.33 1.53 -22.31
CA LEU A 175 -7.10 2.07 -21.73
C LEU A 175 -5.94 1.16 -22.10
N ILE A 176 -4.82 1.77 -22.52
CA ILE A 176 -3.57 1.06 -22.82
C ILE A 176 -2.44 1.83 -22.14
N HIS A 177 -1.61 1.13 -21.38
CA HIS A 177 -0.35 1.69 -20.89
C HIS A 177 0.83 1.02 -21.57
N LYS A 178 1.90 1.81 -21.75
CA LYS A 178 3.19 1.31 -22.25
C LYS A 178 4.32 1.91 -21.43
N VAL A 179 5.38 1.14 -21.27
CA VAL A 179 6.67 1.61 -20.74
C VAL A 179 7.75 1.25 -21.75
N ASP A 180 8.53 2.23 -22.18
CA ASP A 180 9.54 2.15 -23.24
C ASP A 180 9.02 1.44 -24.50
N GLY A 181 7.83 1.85 -24.93
CA GLY A 181 7.15 1.33 -26.12
C GLY A 181 6.51 -0.04 -25.98
N LYS A 182 6.75 -0.77 -24.88
CA LYS A 182 6.17 -2.09 -24.59
C LYS A 182 4.85 -1.94 -23.86
N VAL A 183 3.80 -2.61 -24.31
CA VAL A 183 2.50 -2.64 -23.63
C VAL A 183 2.65 -3.29 -22.26
N THR A 184 2.20 -2.59 -21.21
CA THR A 184 2.14 -3.12 -19.86
C THR A 184 0.74 -3.62 -19.54
N ILE A 185 -0.30 -2.93 -20.02
CA ILE A 185 -1.69 -3.35 -19.84
C ILE A 185 -2.57 -2.97 -21.03
N GLU A 186 -3.64 -3.74 -21.21
CA GLU A 186 -4.84 -3.33 -21.90
C GLU A 186 -6.07 -3.52 -21.00
N LEU A 187 -6.93 -2.53 -20.95
CA LEU A 187 -8.18 -2.58 -20.18
C LEU A 187 -9.34 -2.09 -21.04
N VAL A 188 -10.43 -2.88 -21.07
CA VAL A 188 -11.74 -2.41 -21.54
C VAL A 188 -12.68 -2.39 -20.35
N ASP A 189 -13.18 -1.22 -19.99
CA ASP A 189 -13.99 -1.03 -18.79
C ASP A 189 -15.45 -0.77 -19.18
N HIS A 190 -16.31 -1.78 -18.99
CA HIS A 190 -17.76 -1.68 -19.26
C HIS A 190 -18.58 -1.29 -18.03
N ASP A 191 -17.94 -1.14 -16.85
CA ASP A 191 -18.65 -0.73 -15.64
C ASP A 191 -19.11 0.74 -15.76
N ALA A 192 -20.34 0.93 -16.20
CA ALA A 192 -20.90 2.24 -16.45
C ALA A 192 -21.07 3.10 -15.18
N LYS A 193 -21.09 2.45 -14.01
CA LYS A 193 -21.25 3.11 -12.72
C LYS A 193 -19.95 3.80 -12.27
N ASP A 194 -18.85 3.07 -12.38
CA ASP A 194 -17.60 3.48 -11.72
C ASP A 194 -16.45 3.82 -12.71
N ARG A 195 -16.67 3.63 -14.03
CA ARG A 195 -15.68 4.08 -15.03
C ARG A 195 -15.71 5.57 -15.22
N GLU A 196 -14.54 6.16 -15.47
CA GLU A 196 -14.41 7.57 -15.83
C GLU A 196 -14.03 7.73 -17.31
N LEU A 197 -14.69 8.65 -18.01
CA LEU A 197 -14.44 8.91 -19.44
C LEU A 197 -13.72 10.22 -19.67
N GLU A 198 -13.71 11.12 -18.68
CA GLU A 198 -12.99 12.40 -18.68
C GLU A 198 -12.62 12.79 -17.24
N GLY A 199 -11.68 13.70 -17.07
CA GLY A 199 -11.31 14.20 -15.77
C GLY A 199 -9.89 14.78 -15.72
N LEU A 200 -9.38 14.93 -14.51
CA LEU A 200 -8.10 15.57 -14.24
C LEU A 200 -6.92 14.66 -14.61
N LEU A 201 -5.80 15.31 -14.92
CA LEU A 201 -4.47 14.70 -15.05
C LEU A 201 -3.61 15.18 -13.88
N ALA A 202 -2.89 14.28 -13.21
CA ALA A 202 -2.04 14.65 -12.08
C ALA A 202 -0.86 13.69 -11.88
N PHE A 203 0.19 14.17 -11.19
CA PHE A 203 1.35 13.37 -10.76
C PHE A 203 1.32 13.20 -9.25
N GLN A 204 1.65 11.99 -8.77
CA GLN A 204 1.57 11.63 -7.37
C GLN A 204 2.91 11.76 -6.65
N VAL A 205 2.90 12.30 -5.40
CA VAL A 205 3.84 11.95 -4.35
C VAL A 205 3.15 11.07 -3.34
N HIS A 206 3.71 9.89 -3.11
CA HIS A 206 3.09 8.85 -2.30
C HIS A 206 3.42 9.04 -0.81
N LYS A 207 2.42 8.83 0.05
CA LYS A 207 2.63 8.69 1.50
C LYS A 207 3.45 7.45 1.78
N GLY A 208 4.52 7.58 2.54
CA GLY A 208 5.36 6.44 2.88
C GLY A 208 6.82 6.84 3.03
N PRO A 209 7.76 5.98 2.64
CA PRO A 209 9.18 6.30 2.68
C PRO A 209 9.51 7.60 1.95
N ALA A 210 10.62 8.24 2.33
CA ALA A 210 11.13 9.39 1.60
C ALA A 210 11.35 9.03 0.12
N MET A 211 10.84 9.88 -0.78
CA MET A 211 10.91 9.63 -2.21
C MET A 211 11.20 10.90 -3.00
N ILE A 212 11.73 10.71 -4.19
CA ILE A 212 11.85 11.74 -5.22
C ILE A 212 11.28 11.15 -6.51
N VAL A 213 10.29 11.81 -7.09
CA VAL A 213 9.81 11.54 -8.45
C VAL A 213 10.17 12.71 -9.36
N GLN A 214 10.68 12.43 -10.54
CA GLN A 214 10.99 13.44 -11.55
C GLN A 214 10.27 13.10 -12.86
N ILE A 215 9.67 14.12 -13.46
CA ILE A 215 8.87 13.98 -14.68
C ILE A 215 9.29 15.07 -15.67
N LYS A 216 9.51 14.72 -16.92
CA LYS A 216 9.82 15.66 -18.01
C LYS A 216 9.24 15.19 -19.35
N ASP A 217 9.39 16.00 -20.38
CA ASP A 217 8.93 15.69 -21.73
C ASP A 217 7.44 15.31 -21.75
N VAL A 218 6.62 16.04 -20.96
CA VAL A 218 5.18 15.77 -20.82
C VAL A 218 4.45 16.26 -22.05
N MET A 219 4.00 15.34 -22.90
CA MET A 219 3.37 15.61 -24.19
C MET A 219 1.98 15.00 -24.24
N LEU A 220 0.99 15.78 -24.61
CA LEU A 220 -0.42 15.37 -24.72
C LEU A 220 -0.90 15.52 -26.15
N LYS A 221 -1.56 14.48 -26.66
CA LYS A 221 -2.32 14.50 -27.91
C LYS A 221 -3.78 14.19 -27.62
N GLU A 222 -4.67 15.06 -28.02
CA GLU A 222 -6.10 14.78 -27.99
C GLU A 222 -6.45 13.83 -29.14
N LEU A 223 -7.17 12.76 -28.81
CA LEU A 223 -7.63 11.78 -29.78
C LEU A 223 -9.09 12.07 -30.17
N PRO A 224 -9.49 11.71 -31.40
CA PRO A 224 -10.87 11.87 -31.83
C PRO A 224 -11.88 11.17 -30.92
N GLU A 225 -13.09 11.69 -30.89
CA GLU A 225 -14.22 10.99 -30.28
C GLU A 225 -14.36 9.58 -30.87
N SER A 226 -14.58 8.63 -30.00
CA SER A 226 -14.74 7.22 -30.36
C SER A 226 -15.95 6.65 -29.65
N PRO A 227 -16.80 5.88 -30.33
CA PRO A 227 -17.84 5.12 -29.66
C PRO A 227 -17.26 4.21 -28.60
N LEU A 228 -17.98 4.02 -27.51
CA LEU A 228 -17.59 3.04 -26.51
C LEU A 228 -17.57 1.63 -27.14
N VAL A 229 -16.56 0.86 -26.78
CA VAL A 229 -16.57 -0.57 -27.05
C VAL A 229 -17.70 -1.18 -26.25
N THR A 230 -18.52 -2.02 -26.88
CA THR A 230 -19.62 -2.74 -26.23
C THR A 230 -19.31 -4.23 -26.15
N LEU A 231 -19.88 -4.94 -25.20
CA LEU A 231 -19.70 -6.39 -25.06
C LEU A 231 -20.21 -7.17 -26.29
N ASP A 232 -21.18 -6.65 -27.01
CA ASP A 232 -21.67 -7.23 -28.27
C ASP A 232 -20.64 -7.17 -29.39
N LYS A 233 -19.83 -6.07 -29.43
CA LYS A 233 -18.79 -5.86 -30.45
C LYS A 233 -17.44 -6.44 -30.04
N SER A 234 -17.18 -6.56 -28.76
CA SER A 234 -15.98 -7.15 -28.18
C SER A 234 -16.39 -8.02 -26.98
N PRO A 235 -16.89 -9.23 -27.24
CA PRO A 235 -17.34 -10.11 -26.17
C PRO A 235 -16.17 -10.58 -25.33
N ILE A 236 -16.45 -10.95 -24.09
CA ILE A 236 -15.47 -11.61 -23.23
C ILE A 236 -15.09 -12.93 -23.89
N PRO A 237 -13.80 -13.19 -24.16
CA PRO A 237 -13.35 -14.46 -24.73
C PRO A 237 -13.85 -15.65 -23.88
N SER A 238 -14.20 -16.74 -24.55
CA SER A 238 -14.74 -17.94 -23.86
C SER A 238 -13.72 -18.60 -22.94
N ASP A 239 -12.44 -18.38 -23.16
CA ASP A 239 -11.30 -18.84 -22.35
C ASP A 239 -10.82 -17.81 -21.34
N ALA A 240 -11.43 -16.62 -21.28
CA ALA A 240 -11.08 -15.60 -20.31
C ALA A 240 -11.34 -16.11 -18.89
N GLN A 241 -10.36 -15.90 -18.03
CA GLN A 241 -10.43 -16.30 -16.64
C GLN A 241 -11.01 -15.16 -15.76
N ARG A 242 -12.01 -15.47 -14.96
CA ARG A 242 -12.51 -14.50 -14.01
C ARG A 242 -11.44 -14.20 -12.95
N ILE A 243 -11.00 -12.96 -12.88
CA ILE A 243 -10.15 -12.49 -11.78
C ILE A 243 -11.08 -12.36 -10.57
N VAL A 244 -11.04 -13.35 -9.71
CA VAL A 244 -11.61 -13.24 -8.37
C VAL A 244 -10.53 -12.59 -7.54
N ALA A 245 -10.83 -11.51 -6.81
CA ALA A 245 -9.92 -11.04 -5.78
C ALA A 245 -9.42 -12.27 -5.02
N PRO A 246 -8.10 -12.47 -4.85
CA PRO A 246 -7.61 -13.69 -4.23
C PRO A 246 -8.38 -13.89 -2.95
N ALA A 247 -9.00 -15.06 -2.82
CA ALA A 247 -9.58 -15.46 -1.55
C ALA A 247 -8.47 -15.21 -0.52
N PRO A 248 -8.74 -14.45 0.56
CA PRO A 248 -7.70 -14.06 1.48
C PRO A 248 -6.93 -15.33 1.89
N GLY A 249 -5.63 -15.40 1.55
CA GLY A 249 -4.78 -16.52 1.96
C GLY A 249 -4.00 -17.29 0.89
N LYS A 250 -4.15 -17.03 -0.40
CA LYS A 250 -3.26 -17.64 -1.40
C LYS A 250 -2.35 -16.58 -2.02
N LYS A 251 -1.15 -16.41 -1.44
CA LYS A 251 -0.02 -15.90 -2.22
C LYS A 251 0.16 -16.84 -3.41
N ALA A 252 0.11 -16.30 -4.62
CA ALA A 252 0.55 -17.02 -5.81
C ALA A 252 1.95 -17.58 -5.53
N PRO A 253 2.25 -18.83 -5.92
CA PRO A 253 3.59 -19.37 -5.75
C PRO A 253 4.55 -18.45 -6.50
N ALA A 254 5.53 -17.89 -5.79
CA ALA A 254 6.61 -17.12 -6.38
C ALA A 254 7.42 -18.07 -7.27
N LYS A 255 7.11 -18.09 -8.55
CA LYS A 255 7.98 -18.69 -9.56
C LYS A 255 9.16 -17.75 -9.71
N ASN A 256 10.29 -18.20 -9.16
CA ASN A 256 11.65 -17.71 -9.40
C ASN A 256 11.90 -16.23 -9.01
N ALA A 257 12.18 -16.00 -7.72
CA ALA A 257 13.01 -14.86 -7.34
C ALA A 257 14.45 -15.11 -7.82
N PRO A 258 15.06 -14.20 -8.59
CA PRO A 258 16.49 -14.32 -8.90
C PRO A 258 17.30 -14.14 -7.62
N LYS A 259 18.27 -15.03 -7.39
CA LYS A 259 19.27 -14.90 -6.32
C LYS A 259 19.91 -13.50 -6.41
N ALA A 260 19.91 -12.80 -5.29
CA ALA A 260 20.62 -11.53 -5.14
C ALA A 260 22.10 -11.71 -5.53
N ALA A 261 22.59 -10.83 -6.39
CA ALA A 261 24.00 -10.72 -6.72
C ALA A 261 24.79 -10.21 -5.48
N PRO A 262 26.05 -10.63 -5.31
CA PRO A 262 26.86 -10.23 -4.16
C PRO A 262 27.18 -8.74 -4.22
N ALA A 263 27.08 -8.06 -3.07
CA ALA A 263 27.39 -6.67 -2.91
C ALA A 263 28.88 -6.36 -3.18
N PRO A 264 29.21 -5.22 -3.79
CA PRO A 264 30.59 -4.81 -4.00
C PRO A 264 31.27 -4.39 -2.68
N GLY A 265 32.59 -4.67 -2.65
CA GLY A 265 33.46 -4.64 -1.49
C GLY A 265 33.51 -3.33 -0.70
N LYS A 266 33.68 -3.50 0.60
CA LYS A 266 33.86 -2.47 1.63
C LYS A 266 35.08 -1.60 1.38
N ALA A 267 34.86 -0.30 1.21
CA ALA A 267 35.90 0.71 1.42
C ALA A 267 36.06 0.98 2.94
N LYS A 268 37.29 0.91 3.44
CA LYS A 268 37.67 1.17 4.84
C LYS A 268 37.45 2.63 5.18
N ALA A 269 36.56 2.96 6.08
CA ALA A 269 36.46 4.25 6.75
C ALA A 269 37.19 4.22 8.10
N LYS A 270 37.99 5.26 8.34
CA LYS A 270 38.84 5.46 9.52
C LYS A 270 38.01 5.57 10.82
N ALA A 271 38.53 4.93 11.86
CA ALA A 271 38.00 4.95 13.21
C ALA A 271 37.89 6.36 13.81
N LYS A 272 36.74 6.70 14.38
CA LYS A 272 36.54 7.79 15.35
C LYS A 272 36.41 7.20 16.76
N ALA A 273 36.96 7.92 17.72
CA ALA A 273 37.12 7.55 19.12
C ALA A 273 35.81 7.08 19.83
N PRO A 274 35.92 6.28 20.93
CA PRO A 274 34.81 5.57 21.52
C PRO A 274 33.89 6.51 22.32
N ALA A 275 32.60 6.48 21.99
CA ALA A 275 31.56 7.02 22.86
C ALA A 275 31.38 6.06 24.05
N LYS A 276 31.20 6.62 25.25
CA LYS A 276 30.97 5.87 26.51
C LYS A 276 29.87 4.85 26.31
N LYS A 277 30.18 3.58 26.58
CA LYS A 277 29.20 2.48 26.65
C LYS A 277 28.13 2.80 27.68
N ALA A 278 26.87 2.88 27.23
CA ALA A 278 25.74 2.62 28.12
C ALA A 278 25.85 1.18 28.64
N PRO A 279 25.38 0.87 29.86
CA PRO A 279 25.44 -0.48 30.40
C PRO A 279 24.79 -1.44 29.41
N ALA A 280 25.52 -2.48 29.03
CA ALA A 280 25.00 -3.55 28.21
C ALA A 280 23.90 -4.24 29.00
N GLY A 281 22.64 -3.99 28.66
CA GLY A 281 21.56 -4.86 29.05
C GLY A 281 21.89 -6.25 28.54
N ASP A 282 21.70 -7.23 29.37
CA ASP A 282 21.96 -8.64 29.08
C ASP A 282 21.22 -9.03 27.79
N THR A 283 21.97 -9.22 26.70
CA THR A 283 21.47 -9.69 25.40
C THR A 283 21.37 -11.21 25.37
N GLY A 284 21.15 -11.84 26.54
CA GLY A 284 21.15 -13.26 26.70
C GLY A 284 20.09 -13.99 25.88
N LYS A 285 20.28 -15.29 25.72
CA LYS A 285 19.34 -16.23 25.04
C LYS A 285 17.92 -16.21 25.60
N GLU A 286 17.71 -15.58 26.76
CA GLU A 286 16.44 -15.53 27.47
C GLU A 286 15.44 -14.54 26.90
N ILE A 287 15.89 -13.51 26.13
CA ILE A 287 14.99 -12.51 25.54
C ILE A 287 14.48 -12.84 24.13
N GLY A 288 14.76 -14.05 23.66
CA GLY A 288 14.31 -14.53 22.35
C GLY A 288 15.21 -14.12 21.19
N GLU A 289 14.65 -14.05 19.99
CA GLU A 289 15.39 -13.69 18.78
C GLU A 289 15.74 -12.18 18.80
N ASN A 290 17.01 -11.83 18.79
CA ASN A 290 17.47 -10.44 18.91
C ASN A 290 17.23 -9.61 17.61
N LYS A 291 15.96 -9.45 17.22
CA LYS A 291 15.53 -8.66 16.06
C LYS A 291 14.58 -7.52 16.41
N ALA A 292 14.22 -7.38 17.69
CA ALA A 292 13.37 -6.27 18.12
C ALA A 292 14.08 -4.92 17.95
N THR A 293 13.29 -3.86 17.83
CA THR A 293 13.82 -2.48 17.77
C THR A 293 14.62 -2.20 19.05
N PRO A 294 15.90 -1.81 18.95
CA PRO A 294 16.70 -1.45 20.12
C PRO A 294 16.04 -0.34 20.93
N VAL A 295 16.00 -0.48 22.26
CA VAL A 295 15.39 0.50 23.18
C VAL A 295 15.94 1.91 22.96
N SER A 296 17.23 2.05 22.63
CA SER A 296 17.88 3.32 22.34
C SER A 296 17.30 4.09 21.13
N ARG A 297 16.52 3.41 20.28
CA ARG A 297 15.83 4.02 19.13
C ARG A 297 14.40 4.44 19.43
N ILE A 298 13.87 4.10 20.61
CA ILE A 298 12.51 4.41 21.02
C ILE A 298 12.55 5.66 21.88
N LYS A 299 11.83 6.71 21.46
CA LYS A 299 11.67 7.96 22.23
C LYS A 299 10.42 7.84 23.08
N ALA A 300 10.57 7.88 24.39
CA ALA A 300 9.46 7.92 25.33
C ALA A 300 9.30 9.31 25.95
N PRO A 301 8.09 9.76 26.30
CA PRO A 301 7.86 10.95 27.09
C PRO A 301 8.52 10.87 28.47
N ALA A 302 8.75 12.01 29.11
CA ALA A 302 9.28 12.07 30.48
C ALA A 302 8.35 11.30 31.42
N GLY A 303 8.95 10.50 32.31
CA GLY A 303 8.22 9.65 33.25
C GLY A 303 7.91 8.23 32.75
N PHE A 304 8.22 7.92 31.48
CA PHE A 304 8.11 6.55 30.94
C PHE A 304 9.49 5.94 30.72
N GLN A 305 9.63 4.69 31.11
CA GLN A 305 10.82 3.85 30.83
C GLN A 305 10.43 2.78 29.81
N VAL A 306 11.29 2.57 28.82
CA VAL A 306 11.12 1.52 27.79
C VAL A 306 12.08 0.41 28.07
N GLU A 307 11.59 -0.81 28.17
CA GLU A 307 12.37 -2.02 28.37
C GLU A 307 12.03 -3.06 27.29
N LEU A 308 13.05 -3.77 26.79
CA LEU A 308 12.84 -4.91 25.92
C LEU A 308 12.62 -6.16 26.80
N LEU A 309 11.40 -6.67 26.83
CA LEU A 309 11.05 -7.86 27.61
C LEU A 309 11.36 -9.15 26.84
N TYR A 310 11.05 -9.19 25.54
CA TYR A 310 11.20 -10.36 24.69
C TYR A 310 11.23 -9.95 23.20
N SER A 311 12.08 -10.61 22.44
CA SER A 311 12.09 -10.48 20.97
C SER A 311 11.51 -11.77 20.38
N VAL A 312 10.31 -11.65 19.80
CA VAL A 312 9.55 -12.81 19.32
C VAL A 312 10.26 -13.49 18.16
N PRO A 313 10.61 -14.80 18.26
CA PRO A 313 11.16 -15.54 17.14
C PRO A 313 10.07 -15.83 16.11
N GLY A 314 10.01 -15.02 15.06
CA GLY A 314 8.93 -15.06 14.07
C GLY A 314 8.76 -16.41 13.36
N ALA A 315 9.85 -17.19 13.20
CA ALA A 315 9.78 -18.53 12.60
C ALA A 315 9.07 -19.56 13.50
N GLU A 316 9.10 -19.37 14.84
CA GLU A 316 8.57 -20.33 15.81
C GLU A 316 7.24 -19.89 16.42
N LYS A 317 7.07 -18.59 16.65
CA LYS A 317 5.95 -18.01 17.41
C LYS A 317 5.13 -16.99 16.62
N GLY A 318 5.44 -16.83 15.34
CA GLY A 318 4.72 -15.97 14.41
C GLY A 318 4.89 -14.48 14.68
N SER A 319 3.90 -13.71 14.27
CA SER A 319 3.84 -12.25 14.42
C SER A 319 2.80 -11.89 15.47
N TRP A 320 3.23 -11.44 16.63
CA TRP A 320 2.30 -11.06 17.71
C TRP A 320 1.69 -9.68 17.42
N VAL A 321 0.37 -9.64 17.31
CA VAL A 321 -0.38 -8.46 16.89
C VAL A 321 -1.36 -7.93 17.94
N ALA A 322 -1.72 -8.75 18.93
CA ALA A 322 -2.61 -8.33 20.01
C ALA A 322 -2.11 -8.80 21.36
N LEU A 323 -2.28 -7.95 22.37
CA LEU A 323 -1.94 -8.20 23.75
C LEU A 323 -3.10 -7.79 24.66
N CYS A 324 -3.33 -8.54 25.75
CA CYS A 324 -4.13 -8.08 26.89
C CYS A 324 -3.59 -8.68 28.19
N VAL A 325 -4.05 -8.13 29.31
CA VAL A 325 -3.68 -8.60 30.66
C VAL A 325 -4.93 -9.12 31.34
N ASP A 326 -4.82 -10.28 32.01
CA ASP A 326 -5.89 -10.84 32.80
C ASP A 326 -5.94 -10.28 34.24
N ASP A 327 -6.93 -10.71 35.04
CA ASP A 327 -7.14 -10.30 36.42
C ASP A 327 -6.04 -10.81 37.37
N LYS A 328 -5.19 -11.73 36.94
CA LYS A 328 -4.03 -12.25 37.70
C LYS A 328 -2.71 -11.59 37.25
N GLY A 329 -2.77 -10.57 36.38
CA GLY A 329 -1.61 -9.83 35.87
C GLY A 329 -0.78 -10.59 34.84
N ARG A 330 -1.30 -11.66 34.22
CA ARG A 330 -0.61 -12.40 33.16
C ARG A 330 -0.97 -11.79 31.82
N ILE A 331 -0.03 -11.85 30.89
CA ILE A 331 -0.19 -11.33 29.54
C ILE A 331 -0.60 -12.46 28.60
N TYR A 332 -1.63 -12.20 27.80
CA TYR A 332 -1.96 -12.97 26.61
C TYR A 332 -1.42 -12.27 25.37
N ALA A 333 -0.83 -13.04 24.47
CA ALA A 333 -0.33 -12.58 23.18
C ALA A 333 -0.82 -13.51 22.07
N SER A 334 -1.23 -12.96 20.94
CA SER A 334 -1.67 -13.75 19.80
C SER A 334 -0.83 -13.53 18.56
N ASP A 335 -0.51 -14.61 17.87
CA ASP A 335 0.02 -14.57 16.51
C ASP A 335 -1.10 -14.22 15.51
N GLN A 336 -0.78 -13.31 14.59
CA GLN A 336 -1.71 -12.82 13.55
C GLN A 336 -2.36 -13.97 12.75
N TYR A 337 -1.66 -15.06 12.54
CA TYR A 337 -2.12 -16.20 11.72
C TYR A 337 -2.16 -17.51 12.47
N GLY A 338 -1.76 -17.53 13.73
CA GLY A 338 -1.52 -18.74 14.50
C GLY A 338 -2.08 -18.68 15.90
N ASP A 339 -1.25 -19.08 16.85
CA ASP A 339 -1.61 -19.48 18.18
C ASP A 339 -1.80 -18.34 19.18
N LEU A 340 -2.42 -18.69 20.32
CA LEU A 340 -2.53 -17.86 21.51
C LEU A 340 -1.50 -18.30 22.54
N TYR A 341 -0.80 -17.34 23.13
CA TYR A 341 0.22 -17.55 24.17
C TYR A 341 -0.18 -16.83 25.45
N ARG A 342 0.28 -17.36 26.60
CA ARG A 342 0.15 -16.75 27.93
C ARG A 342 1.47 -16.80 28.67
N PHE A 343 1.80 -15.74 29.40
CA PHE A 343 3.02 -15.64 30.19
C PHE A 343 2.85 -14.63 31.33
N PRO A 344 3.64 -14.75 32.44
CA PRO A 344 3.63 -13.77 33.51
C PRO A 344 4.21 -12.42 33.01
N ALA A 345 3.69 -11.32 33.51
CA ALA A 345 4.32 -10.03 33.32
C ALA A 345 5.63 -9.97 34.10
N PRO A 346 6.80 -9.74 33.47
CA PRO A 346 8.05 -9.63 34.22
C PRO A 346 8.03 -8.41 35.13
N ALA A 347 8.71 -8.48 36.27
CA ALA A 347 8.94 -7.29 37.08
C ALA A 347 9.83 -6.27 36.33
N ALA A 348 9.74 -5.01 36.71
CA ALA A 348 10.57 -3.95 36.12
C ALA A 348 12.06 -4.32 36.19
N GLY A 349 12.77 -4.16 35.07
CA GLY A 349 14.18 -4.50 34.91
C GLY A 349 14.47 -6.02 34.74
N GLN A 350 13.43 -6.84 34.59
CA GLN A 350 13.58 -8.27 34.29
C GLN A 350 13.13 -8.57 32.85
N THR A 351 13.82 -9.54 32.25
CA THR A 351 13.47 -10.07 30.93
C THR A 351 12.52 -11.25 31.04
N LEU A 352 11.67 -11.44 30.06
CA LEU A 352 10.80 -12.59 29.93
C LEU A 352 11.60 -13.80 29.44
N LYS A 353 11.51 -14.93 30.14
CA LYS A 353 12.14 -16.19 29.73
C LYS A 353 11.27 -16.90 28.69
N ALA A 354 11.89 -17.39 27.63
CA ALA A 354 11.17 -18.14 26.58
C ALA A 354 10.41 -19.37 27.15
N ALA A 355 10.91 -19.98 28.21
CA ALA A 355 10.26 -21.11 28.90
C ALA A 355 8.97 -20.75 29.64
N ASP A 356 8.78 -19.48 30.00
CA ASP A 356 7.59 -18.99 30.68
C ASP A 356 6.44 -18.68 29.71
N ILE A 357 6.73 -18.60 28.41
CA ILE A 357 5.74 -18.38 27.38
C ILE A 357 5.07 -19.70 27.04
N LYS A 358 3.82 -19.85 27.46
CA LYS A 358 3.04 -21.06 27.23
C LYS A 358 2.07 -20.85 26.07
N LYS A 359 2.08 -21.78 25.12
CA LYS A 359 1.00 -21.88 24.12
C LYS A 359 -0.25 -22.36 24.83
N MET A 360 -1.39 -21.69 24.58
CA MET A 360 -2.66 -22.10 25.14
C MET A 360 -3.20 -23.36 24.44
N PRO A 361 -3.68 -24.36 25.21
CA PRO A 361 -4.16 -25.64 24.65
C PRO A 361 -5.60 -25.54 24.11
N VAL A 362 -5.95 -24.44 23.47
CA VAL A 362 -7.30 -24.17 22.97
C VAL A 362 -7.32 -24.11 21.43
N ASN A 363 -8.41 -24.55 20.84
CA ASN A 363 -8.59 -24.53 19.40
C ASN A 363 -9.08 -23.13 18.94
N ILE A 364 -8.19 -22.16 19.03
CA ILE A 364 -8.37 -20.79 18.57
C ILE A 364 -7.12 -20.34 17.84
N ARG A 365 -7.28 -19.45 16.85
CA ARG A 365 -6.18 -18.91 16.06
C ARG A 365 -6.52 -17.55 15.50
N ALA A 366 -5.53 -16.86 14.95
CA ALA A 366 -5.70 -15.61 14.19
C ALA A 366 -6.49 -14.55 14.98
N ILE A 367 -6.21 -14.43 16.27
CA ILE A 367 -6.81 -13.38 17.11
C ILE A 367 -6.11 -12.06 16.80
N ASN A 368 -6.83 -11.11 16.23
CA ASN A 368 -6.32 -9.78 15.87
C ASN A 368 -6.67 -8.69 16.90
N GLY A 369 -7.47 -9.01 17.89
CA GLY A 369 -7.75 -8.15 19.03
C GLY A 369 -8.37 -8.92 20.17
N MET A 370 -8.02 -8.56 21.41
CA MET A 370 -8.57 -9.23 22.57
C MET A 370 -8.66 -8.31 23.77
N THR A 371 -9.49 -8.70 24.74
CA THR A 371 -9.61 -8.08 26.05
C THR A 371 -10.02 -9.12 27.09
N TRP A 372 -9.50 -8.98 28.31
CA TRP A 372 -9.97 -9.73 29.47
C TRP A 372 -11.10 -8.98 30.15
N ALA A 373 -12.21 -9.62 30.36
CA ALA A 373 -13.35 -9.04 31.05
C ALA A 373 -14.27 -10.16 31.58
N PHE A 374 -14.99 -9.90 32.66
CA PHE A 374 -16.01 -10.80 33.21
C PHE A 374 -15.49 -12.23 33.43
N GLY A 375 -14.24 -12.35 33.86
CA GLY A 375 -13.58 -13.65 34.13
C GLY A 375 -13.29 -14.50 32.88
N ALA A 376 -13.23 -13.90 31.69
CA ALA A 376 -12.97 -14.60 30.43
C ALA A 376 -12.15 -13.74 29.45
N LEU A 377 -11.54 -14.38 28.46
CA LEU A 377 -10.87 -13.72 27.34
C LEU A 377 -11.86 -13.56 26.19
N TYR A 378 -12.09 -12.33 25.74
CA TYR A 378 -12.89 -12.03 24.57
C TYR A 378 -11.99 -11.66 23.41
N ALA A 379 -12.24 -12.26 22.25
CA ALA A 379 -11.35 -12.21 21.10
C ALA A 379 -12.05 -11.89 19.78
N GLY A 380 -11.47 -10.98 19.03
CA GLY A 380 -11.80 -10.75 17.63
C GLY A 380 -10.87 -11.61 16.76
N VAL A 381 -11.45 -12.56 16.05
CA VAL A 381 -10.74 -13.52 15.19
C VAL A 381 -10.91 -13.09 13.73
N ASN A 382 -9.79 -13.03 12.99
CA ASN A 382 -9.78 -12.81 11.56
C ASN A 382 -8.91 -13.87 10.87
N ASP A 383 -9.48 -15.07 10.66
CA ASP A 383 -8.74 -16.20 10.10
C ASP A 383 -8.75 -16.21 8.57
N TYR A 384 -7.66 -15.74 7.97
CA TYR A 384 -7.44 -15.73 6.52
C TYR A 384 -7.50 -17.12 5.88
N GLU A 385 -7.05 -18.12 6.61
CA GLU A 385 -7.01 -19.49 6.10
C GLU A 385 -8.37 -20.18 6.22
N LYS A 386 -9.36 -19.53 6.84
CA LYS A 386 -10.72 -20.04 7.05
C LYS A 386 -10.76 -21.42 7.72
N LYS A 387 -9.78 -21.69 8.59
CA LYS A 387 -9.74 -22.93 9.38
C LYS A 387 -10.76 -22.89 10.51
N ILE A 388 -11.06 -21.68 11.00
CA ILE A 388 -12.17 -21.42 11.92
C ILE A 388 -12.97 -20.21 11.40
N PRO A 389 -14.25 -20.05 11.76
CA PRO A 389 -15.01 -18.85 11.43
C PRO A 389 -14.34 -17.59 11.98
N SER A 390 -14.27 -16.52 11.19
CA SER A 390 -13.91 -15.20 11.70
C SER A 390 -15.08 -14.64 12.51
N GLY A 391 -14.80 -13.85 13.56
CA GLY A 391 -15.87 -13.33 14.38
C GLY A 391 -15.47 -12.96 15.79
N PHE A 392 -16.47 -12.87 16.65
CA PHE A 392 -16.32 -12.54 18.07
C PHE A 392 -16.44 -13.78 18.91
N TYR A 393 -15.44 -14.04 19.74
CA TYR A 393 -15.32 -15.26 20.55
C TYR A 393 -15.18 -14.93 22.03
N ARG A 394 -15.62 -15.90 22.87
CA ARG A 394 -15.33 -15.98 24.30
C ARG A 394 -14.52 -17.22 24.58
N LEU A 395 -13.46 -17.09 25.36
CA LEU A 395 -12.66 -18.18 25.90
C LEU A 395 -12.73 -18.15 27.42
N SER A 396 -13.09 -19.25 28.03
CA SER A 396 -13.25 -19.34 29.47
C SER A 396 -12.60 -20.62 30.02
N ASP A 397 -12.28 -20.59 31.31
CA ASP A 397 -11.94 -21.75 32.14
C ASP A 397 -13.27 -22.35 32.63
N SER A 398 -13.60 -23.58 32.24
CA SER A 398 -14.90 -24.17 32.52
C SER A 398 -14.86 -25.08 33.74
N ASP A 399 -13.68 -25.54 34.18
CA ASP A 399 -13.50 -26.46 35.32
C ASP A 399 -12.73 -25.87 36.51
N GLY A 400 -12.22 -24.65 36.36
CA GLY A 400 -11.55 -23.91 37.43
C GLY A 400 -10.08 -24.29 37.66
N ASP A 401 -9.45 -24.91 36.67
CA ASP A 401 -8.04 -25.32 36.73
C ASP A 401 -7.03 -24.22 36.30
N ASP A 402 -7.55 -23.02 36.03
CA ASP A 402 -6.78 -21.88 35.57
C ASP A 402 -6.25 -22.02 34.13
N GLN A 403 -6.85 -22.90 33.30
CA GLN A 403 -6.61 -22.98 31.89
C GLN A 403 -7.88 -22.55 31.13
N LEU A 404 -7.69 -21.89 29.99
CA LEU A 404 -8.80 -21.66 29.07
C LEU A 404 -9.02 -22.96 28.30
N ASP A 405 -10.17 -23.57 28.44
CA ASP A 405 -10.52 -24.86 27.85
C ASP A 405 -11.80 -24.77 26.97
N LYS A 406 -12.66 -23.79 27.21
CA LYS A 406 -13.91 -23.60 26.48
C LYS A 406 -13.80 -22.43 25.51
N VAL A 407 -14.12 -22.68 24.24
CA VAL A 407 -14.14 -21.69 23.15
C VAL A 407 -15.55 -21.58 22.60
N GLU A 408 -16.12 -20.39 22.63
CA GLU A 408 -17.50 -20.11 22.18
C GLU A 408 -17.47 -19.01 21.10
N LEU A 409 -18.03 -19.30 19.91
CA LEU A 409 -18.32 -18.30 18.90
C LEU A 409 -19.60 -17.54 19.30
N LEU A 410 -19.45 -16.28 19.71
CA LEU A 410 -20.58 -15.44 20.11
C LEU A 410 -21.25 -14.78 18.90
N ARG A 411 -20.47 -14.43 17.87
CA ARG A 411 -20.96 -13.84 16.64
C ARG A 411 -20.05 -14.20 15.48
N ASP A 412 -20.62 -14.80 14.44
CA ASP A 412 -19.99 -15.00 13.16
C ASP A 412 -19.94 -13.66 12.41
N ILE A 413 -18.75 -13.28 11.92
CA ILE A 413 -18.54 -12.11 11.10
C ILE A 413 -17.67 -12.53 9.94
N GLN A 414 -18.30 -12.72 8.80
CA GLN A 414 -17.55 -13.04 7.60
C GLN A 414 -16.57 -11.93 7.30
N SER A 415 -15.30 -12.25 7.32
CA SER A 415 -14.25 -11.30 7.03
C SER A 415 -13.08 -11.99 6.33
N GLY A 416 -12.22 -11.18 5.73
CA GLY A 416 -11.02 -11.65 5.06
C GLY A 416 -10.09 -10.48 4.78
N GLY A 417 -8.86 -10.77 4.34
CA GLY A 417 -7.88 -9.73 4.10
C GLY A 417 -7.35 -9.10 5.39
N ASP A 418 -6.54 -8.08 5.26
CA ASP A 418 -5.82 -7.46 6.39
C ASP A 418 -6.72 -6.58 7.29
N HIS A 419 -7.90 -6.21 6.80
CA HIS A 419 -8.82 -5.29 7.45
C HIS A 419 -10.13 -5.98 7.87
N GLY A 420 -10.02 -7.15 8.48
CA GLY A 420 -11.17 -7.91 8.99
C GLY A 420 -11.56 -7.52 10.42
N VAL A 421 -11.91 -8.53 11.22
CA VAL A 421 -12.25 -8.34 12.64
C VAL A 421 -10.98 -8.04 13.44
N HIS A 422 -11.02 -6.97 14.23
CA HIS A 422 -9.86 -6.49 14.98
C HIS A 422 -10.14 -6.35 16.48
N LYS A 423 -10.28 -5.12 16.99
CA LYS A 423 -10.26 -4.82 18.40
C LYS A 423 -11.60 -5.09 19.09
N VAL A 424 -11.51 -5.67 20.28
CA VAL A 424 -12.61 -5.80 21.24
C VAL A 424 -12.35 -4.87 22.43
N VAL A 425 -13.32 -4.07 22.80
CA VAL A 425 -13.23 -3.14 23.93
C VAL A 425 -14.51 -3.25 24.76
N VAL A 426 -14.39 -3.30 26.09
CA VAL A 426 -15.54 -3.28 27.00
C VAL A 426 -16.18 -1.89 26.95
N THR A 427 -17.52 -1.83 26.93
CA THR A 427 -18.26 -0.56 27.02
C THR A 427 -17.99 0.17 28.35
N PRO A 428 -18.06 1.51 28.38
CA PRO A 428 -17.82 2.28 29.61
C PRO A 428 -18.73 1.88 30.79
N ASP A 429 -19.96 1.46 30.52
CA ASP A 429 -20.93 0.98 31.50
C ASP A 429 -20.70 -0.49 31.93
N GLN A 430 -19.69 -1.15 31.32
CA GLN A 430 -19.37 -2.55 31.55
C GLN A 430 -20.51 -3.55 31.27
N GLN A 431 -21.46 -3.18 30.37
CA GLN A 431 -22.59 -4.02 30.05
C GLN A 431 -22.44 -4.74 28.69
N GLY A 432 -21.41 -4.40 27.93
CA GLY A 432 -21.22 -4.95 26.59
C GLY A 432 -19.84 -4.72 26.02
N PHE A 433 -19.72 -4.92 24.72
CA PHE A 433 -18.47 -4.75 23.98
C PHE A 433 -18.68 -3.90 22.72
N TYR A 434 -17.70 -3.06 22.44
CA TYR A 434 -17.47 -2.53 21.10
C TYR A 434 -16.57 -3.50 20.35
N LEU A 435 -16.99 -3.92 19.17
CA LEU A 435 -16.20 -4.73 18.27
C LEU A 435 -15.87 -3.89 17.04
N ILE A 436 -14.59 -3.71 16.76
CA ILE A 436 -14.11 -2.95 15.63
C ILE A 436 -13.74 -3.94 14.53
N SER A 437 -14.33 -3.74 13.35
CA SER A 437 -14.00 -4.48 12.14
C SER A 437 -13.68 -3.50 11.03
N GLY A 438 -12.71 -3.85 10.19
CA GLY A 438 -12.33 -3.05 9.03
C GLY A 438 -13.22 -3.34 7.81
N ASN A 439 -12.92 -2.68 6.70
CA ASN A 439 -13.69 -2.73 5.46
C ASN A 439 -13.70 -4.09 4.74
N ASN A 440 -12.88 -5.05 5.18
CA ASN A 440 -12.92 -6.43 4.68
C ASN A 440 -13.89 -7.33 5.47
N ALA A 441 -14.55 -6.80 6.49
CA ALA A 441 -15.61 -7.51 7.19
C ALA A 441 -16.96 -7.25 6.50
N VAL A 442 -17.71 -8.34 6.25
CA VAL A 442 -19.06 -8.21 5.71
C VAL A 442 -19.96 -7.58 6.77
N LYS A 443 -20.68 -6.53 6.39
CA LYS A 443 -21.63 -5.86 7.28
C LYS A 443 -22.63 -6.87 7.82
N THR A 444 -22.72 -6.98 9.11
CA THR A 444 -23.73 -7.82 9.76
C THR A 444 -25.04 -7.06 9.84
N GLU A 445 -26.17 -7.78 9.68
CA GLU A 445 -27.49 -7.18 9.92
C GLU A 445 -27.56 -6.65 11.37
N THR A 446 -28.02 -5.41 11.50
CA THR A 446 -28.27 -4.81 12.80
C THR A 446 -29.72 -5.09 13.20
N PRO A 447 -29.99 -5.52 14.45
CA PRO A 447 -31.37 -5.68 14.93
C PRO A 447 -32.17 -4.39 14.79
N ALA A 448 -33.47 -4.51 14.56
CA ALA A 448 -34.38 -3.36 14.49
C ALA A 448 -34.35 -2.48 15.78
N THR A 449 -33.92 -3.06 16.89
CA THR A 449 -33.71 -2.40 18.19
C THR A 449 -32.35 -1.75 18.35
N SER A 450 -31.47 -1.80 17.32
CA SER A 450 -30.16 -1.17 17.39
C SER A 450 -30.30 0.36 17.56
N PRO A 451 -29.61 0.97 18.52
CA PRO A 451 -29.61 2.44 18.65
C PRO A 451 -28.85 3.13 17.49
N VAL A 452 -28.16 2.35 16.66
CA VAL A 452 -27.41 2.87 15.52
C VAL A 452 -28.34 2.91 14.30
N ALA A 453 -28.48 4.08 13.68
CA ALA A 453 -29.30 4.24 12.49
C ALA A 453 -28.80 3.31 11.34
N PRO A 454 -29.71 2.63 10.62
CA PRO A 454 -29.35 1.77 9.51
C PRO A 454 -28.72 2.49 8.31
N LEU A 455 -28.65 3.83 8.39
CA LEU A 455 -28.07 4.73 7.40
C LEU A 455 -26.55 5.00 7.56
N TRP A 456 -25.92 4.36 8.49
CA TRP A 456 -24.46 4.28 8.45
C TRP A 456 -24.13 3.36 7.28
N GLY A 457 -24.39 3.92 6.10
CA GLY A 457 -23.90 3.41 4.86
C GLY A 457 -22.39 3.30 4.98
N ASP A 458 -21.87 2.38 4.24
CA ASP A 458 -20.47 2.11 4.14
C ASP A 458 -19.69 3.41 4.16
N ASP A 459 -18.85 3.61 5.17
CA ASP A 459 -17.70 4.45 5.02
C ASP A 459 -16.89 3.79 3.91
N HIS A 460 -17.10 4.22 2.70
CA HIS A 460 -16.23 3.93 1.57
C HIS A 460 -14.94 4.71 1.80
N LEU A 461 -14.14 4.23 2.76
CA LEU A 461 -12.78 4.71 2.99
C LEU A 461 -11.83 4.09 1.97
#